data_7f30abd8724ce663630df94f43beb067
#
_entry.id   7f30abd8724ce663630df94f43beb067
#
_cell.length_a   1.000
_cell.length_b   1.000
_cell.length_c   1.000
_cell.angle_alpha   90.00
_cell.angle_beta   90.00
_cell.angle_gamma   90.00
#
_symmetry.space_group_name_H-M   'P 1'
#
loop_
_entity.id
_entity.type
_entity.pdbx_description
1 polymer ?
#
loop_
_entity_poly.entity_id
_entity_poly.type
_entity_poly.pdbx_seq_one_letter_code
_entity_poly.pdbx_strand_id
1 'polypeptide(L)'
;MLTCSVHPLPYRANPADYFAAIRHAPGAVLLDSGRPSAERGRFDLLSAWPLEQLTVASDESGDDFLQRLRDNLTRLGEATVPFDLPFAGGLIGYLSYDFGRHLENLPSQAQDDLQLPDARFGLYDWALISDHHQATSQLVFHPTLIDSERQRLIQLFSQPALATAEPFKLQAPMAADLSADEYRHAIERIQQYIQAGDCYQVNFAQRFRAECQGDPWTAYIALRAACPTPFSGFQTLPDGGAVLSLSPERFVRISERHVETRPIKGTRPRGLSAAEDAANAAELLASPKDRAENLMIVDLLRNDLGRTCRTGSVRVPELFSLESYPNVHHLVSSVTGELADGRDALDLIAGSFPGGSITGAPKIRAMQIIDELEPTRRGLYCGSLLYLDVRGEMDSSIAIRSLLVKDGQVCCWGGGGIVADSEWQSEYQESITKVKVLLDTLQNL
;
A
#
# COMPACT_ATOMS: atom_id res chain seq x y z
N MET A 1 -11.07 -27.41 -13.98
CA MET A 1 -10.16 -26.37 -13.45
C MET A 1 -8.90 -27.07 -12.97
N LEU A 2 -7.73 -26.62 -13.39
CA LEU A 2 -6.44 -27.20 -12.98
C LEU A 2 -6.13 -26.76 -11.55
N THR A 3 -5.41 -27.61 -10.79
CA THR A 3 -5.03 -27.29 -9.41
C THR A 3 -3.54 -27.03 -9.31
N CYS A 4 -3.15 -25.96 -8.64
CA CYS A 4 -1.75 -25.66 -8.33
C CYS A 4 -1.12 -26.79 -7.53
N SER A 5 0.12 -27.11 -7.83
CA SER A 5 0.90 -28.00 -6.98
C SER A 5 1.57 -27.20 -5.85
N VAL A 6 1.74 -27.83 -4.71
CA VAL A 6 2.29 -27.20 -3.51
C VAL A 6 3.48 -28.02 -3.00
N HIS A 7 4.56 -27.36 -2.62
CA HIS A 7 5.72 -27.98 -1.98
C HIS A 7 5.97 -27.35 -0.61
N PRO A 8 5.90 -28.12 0.49
CA PRO A 8 6.11 -27.59 1.82
C PRO A 8 7.58 -27.21 2.06
N LEU A 9 7.79 -26.12 2.78
CA LEU A 9 9.09 -25.66 3.25
C LEU A 9 9.07 -25.51 4.78
N PRO A 10 10.22 -25.48 5.45
CA PRO A 10 10.30 -25.14 6.86
C PRO A 10 9.65 -23.79 7.14
N TYR A 11 8.77 -23.70 8.13
CA TYR A 11 8.18 -22.41 8.49
C TYR A 11 9.24 -21.43 9.01
N ARG A 12 9.23 -20.21 8.49
CA ARG A 12 10.05 -19.08 8.96
C ARG A 12 9.12 -17.90 9.23
N ALA A 13 9.17 -17.40 10.47
CA ALA A 13 8.34 -16.29 10.88
C ALA A 13 8.75 -14.96 10.23
N ASN A 14 10.01 -14.84 9.81
CA ASN A 14 10.53 -13.68 9.12
C ASN A 14 10.65 -13.97 7.62
N PRO A 15 9.83 -13.33 6.74
CA PRO A 15 9.88 -13.58 5.28
C PRO A 15 11.21 -13.16 4.65
N ALA A 16 11.98 -12.27 5.31
CA ALA A 16 13.30 -11.86 4.85
C ALA A 16 14.26 -13.05 4.69
N ASP A 17 14.09 -14.10 5.50
CA ASP A 17 14.93 -15.30 5.44
C ASP A 17 14.76 -16.08 4.13
N TYR A 18 13.60 -15.97 3.50
CA TYR A 18 13.33 -16.54 2.18
C TYR A 18 13.62 -15.53 1.06
N PHE A 19 13.21 -14.28 1.25
CA PHE A 19 13.35 -13.25 0.22
C PHE A 19 14.83 -12.97 -0.12
N ALA A 20 15.74 -13.14 0.82
CA ALA A 20 17.17 -13.01 0.61
C ALA A 20 17.69 -13.87 -0.57
N ALA A 21 17.07 -15.02 -0.86
CA ALA A 21 17.45 -15.90 -1.96
C ALA A 21 17.11 -15.33 -3.35
N ILE A 22 16.13 -14.42 -3.43
CA ILE A 22 15.62 -13.91 -4.72
C ILE A 22 15.65 -12.38 -4.83
N ARG A 23 16.07 -11.65 -3.81
CA ARG A 23 15.98 -10.17 -3.76
C ARG A 23 16.65 -9.43 -4.92
N HIS A 24 17.62 -10.05 -5.57
CA HIS A 24 18.29 -9.50 -6.76
C HIS A 24 17.74 -10.06 -8.08
N ALA A 25 16.76 -10.95 -8.00
CA ALA A 25 16.15 -11.51 -9.18
C ALA A 25 15.26 -10.48 -9.91
N PRO A 26 15.14 -10.56 -11.23
CA PRO A 26 14.24 -9.72 -11.99
C PRO A 26 12.81 -9.79 -11.44
N GLY A 27 12.22 -8.63 -11.15
CA GLY A 27 10.86 -8.52 -10.66
C GLY A 27 10.64 -9.12 -9.25
N ALA A 28 11.69 -9.21 -8.41
CA ALA A 28 11.54 -9.69 -7.05
C ALA A 28 10.58 -8.79 -6.27
N VAL A 29 9.60 -9.42 -5.63
CA VAL A 29 8.55 -8.75 -4.86
C VAL A 29 8.22 -9.52 -3.60
N LEU A 30 8.01 -8.78 -2.51
CA LEU A 30 7.55 -9.27 -1.21
C LEU A 30 6.35 -8.44 -0.78
N LEU A 31 5.24 -9.10 -0.49
CA LEU A 31 4.13 -8.56 0.29
C LEU A 31 4.22 -9.16 1.68
N ASP A 32 4.34 -8.32 2.68
CA ASP A 32 4.85 -8.65 4.02
C ASP A 32 3.83 -8.24 5.07
N SER A 33 3.44 -9.17 5.91
CA SER A 33 2.50 -8.96 7.01
C SER A 33 3.14 -8.35 8.27
N GLY A 34 4.45 -8.05 8.23
CA GLY A 34 5.19 -7.49 9.38
C GLY A 34 5.47 -8.49 10.50
N ARG A 35 5.19 -9.79 10.29
CA ARG A 35 5.48 -10.84 11.28
C ARG A 35 6.99 -11.07 11.46
N PRO A 36 7.47 -11.46 12.64
CA PRO A 36 6.72 -11.77 13.88
C PRO A 36 6.34 -10.55 14.72
N SER A 37 6.80 -9.34 14.36
CA SER A 37 6.63 -8.14 15.20
C SER A 37 5.24 -7.53 15.11
N ALA A 38 4.56 -7.61 13.95
CA ALA A 38 3.15 -7.24 13.84
C ALA A 38 2.25 -8.37 14.35
N GLU A 39 1.25 -8.04 15.15
CA GLU A 39 0.29 -9.03 15.68
C GLU A 39 -0.78 -9.43 14.66
N ARG A 40 -1.12 -8.53 13.73
CA ARG A 40 -2.10 -8.73 12.67
C ARG A 40 -1.39 -8.94 11.34
N GLY A 41 -2.04 -9.67 10.47
CA GLY A 41 -1.49 -10.11 9.21
C GLY A 41 -1.27 -11.62 9.21
N ARG A 42 -1.82 -12.28 8.19
CA ARG A 42 -1.82 -13.74 8.13
C ARG A 42 -0.78 -14.27 7.15
N PHE A 43 -0.66 -13.63 5.99
CA PHE A 43 0.14 -14.17 4.91
C PHE A 43 1.29 -13.24 4.53
N ASP A 44 2.48 -13.84 4.35
CA ASP A 44 3.51 -13.24 3.51
C ASP A 44 3.49 -13.93 2.15
N LEU A 45 3.72 -13.15 1.10
CA LEU A 45 3.76 -13.63 -0.28
C LEU A 45 4.98 -13.04 -0.98
N LEU A 46 5.82 -13.89 -1.55
CA LEU A 46 6.97 -13.45 -2.33
C LEU A 46 7.08 -14.22 -3.65
N SER A 47 7.60 -13.53 -4.66
CA SER A 47 7.87 -14.11 -5.99
C SER A 47 8.97 -13.35 -6.71
N ALA A 48 9.43 -13.89 -7.84
CA ALA A 48 10.37 -13.28 -8.77
C ALA A 48 10.27 -13.94 -10.15
N TRP A 49 11.03 -13.43 -11.12
CA TRP A 49 11.05 -13.91 -12.52
C TRP A 49 9.65 -13.97 -13.12
N PRO A 50 8.95 -12.82 -13.20
CA PRO A 50 7.61 -12.81 -13.80
C PRO A 50 7.66 -13.24 -15.26
N LEU A 51 6.61 -13.92 -15.70
CA LEU A 51 6.41 -14.29 -17.11
C LEU A 51 6.35 -13.07 -18.01
N GLU A 52 5.82 -11.97 -17.49
CA GLU A 52 5.72 -10.68 -18.16
C GLU A 52 5.76 -9.54 -17.16
N GLN A 53 6.40 -8.42 -17.56
CA GLN A 53 6.35 -7.14 -16.86
C GLN A 53 5.39 -6.20 -17.57
N LEU A 54 4.43 -5.66 -16.85
CA LEU A 54 3.36 -4.82 -17.36
C LEU A 54 3.46 -3.44 -16.73
N THR A 55 3.77 -2.43 -17.53
CA THR A 55 3.76 -1.02 -17.11
C THR A 55 2.76 -0.25 -17.96
N VAL A 56 2.08 0.72 -17.37
CA VAL A 56 1.20 1.62 -18.13
C VAL A 56 2.05 2.57 -18.96
N ALA A 57 1.69 2.77 -20.22
CA ALA A 57 2.31 3.79 -21.06
C ALA A 57 1.73 5.18 -20.73
N SER A 58 2.48 6.24 -21.00
CA SER A 58 2.08 7.61 -20.64
C SER A 58 0.81 8.10 -21.38
N ASP A 59 0.53 7.52 -22.55
CA ASP A 59 -0.65 7.83 -23.39
C ASP A 59 -1.73 6.75 -23.34
N GLU A 60 -1.54 5.69 -22.57
CA GLU A 60 -2.48 4.58 -22.40
C GLU A 60 -3.59 4.98 -21.42
N SER A 61 -4.86 4.75 -21.78
CA SER A 61 -5.95 4.95 -20.84
C SER A 61 -5.93 3.92 -19.71
N GLY A 62 -6.49 4.28 -18.55
CA GLY A 62 -6.61 3.33 -17.44
C GLY A 62 -7.42 2.09 -17.81
N ASP A 63 -8.48 2.26 -18.58
CA ASP A 63 -9.33 1.15 -19.04
C ASP A 63 -8.57 0.19 -19.97
N ASP A 64 -7.76 0.70 -20.91
CA ASP A 64 -6.94 -0.13 -21.80
C ASP A 64 -5.87 -0.89 -21.03
N PHE A 65 -5.20 -0.22 -20.08
CA PHE A 65 -4.23 -0.88 -19.22
C PHE A 65 -4.86 -1.99 -18.36
N LEU A 66 -6.00 -1.70 -17.71
CA LEU A 66 -6.71 -2.70 -16.91
C LEU A 66 -7.22 -3.87 -17.78
N GLN A 67 -7.64 -3.59 -19.04
CA GLN A 67 -7.99 -4.64 -19.97
C GLN A 67 -6.78 -5.52 -20.31
N ARG A 68 -5.62 -4.94 -20.52
CA ARG A 68 -4.36 -5.67 -20.75
C ARG A 68 -3.97 -6.54 -19.55
N LEU A 69 -4.24 -6.10 -18.32
CA LEU A 69 -4.08 -6.94 -17.13
C LEU A 69 -5.04 -8.15 -17.14
N ARG A 70 -6.32 -7.96 -17.51
CA ARG A 70 -7.31 -9.04 -17.67
C ARG A 70 -6.86 -10.08 -18.70
N ASP A 71 -6.38 -9.60 -19.84
CA ASP A 71 -5.94 -10.48 -20.95
C ASP A 71 -4.76 -11.34 -20.49
N ASN A 72 -3.86 -10.80 -19.69
CA ASN A 72 -2.72 -11.52 -19.13
C ASN A 72 -3.15 -12.56 -18.08
N LEU A 73 -4.09 -12.24 -17.19
CA LEU A 73 -4.68 -13.21 -16.27
C LEU A 73 -5.38 -14.35 -17.03
N THR A 74 -6.15 -14.01 -18.06
CA THR A 74 -6.84 -14.99 -18.92
C THR A 74 -5.83 -15.88 -19.63
N ARG A 75 -4.72 -15.34 -20.12
CA ARG A 75 -3.65 -16.09 -20.78
C ARG A 75 -2.92 -17.04 -19.81
N LEU A 76 -2.71 -16.64 -18.57
CA LEU A 76 -2.16 -17.52 -17.54
C LEU A 76 -3.11 -18.71 -17.28
N GLY A 77 -4.40 -18.44 -17.27
CA GLY A 77 -5.45 -19.43 -17.16
C GLY A 77 -5.93 -19.65 -15.72
N GLU A 78 -7.12 -20.21 -15.59
CA GLU A 78 -7.74 -20.49 -14.31
C GLU A 78 -7.04 -21.63 -13.58
N ALA A 79 -6.79 -21.44 -12.28
CA ALA A 79 -6.27 -22.47 -11.40
C ALA A 79 -6.90 -22.36 -10.01
N THR A 80 -6.98 -23.49 -9.30
CA THR A 80 -7.33 -23.54 -7.89
C THR A 80 -6.10 -23.81 -7.04
N VAL A 81 -6.14 -23.48 -5.76
CA VAL A 81 -5.11 -23.88 -4.80
C VAL A 81 -5.69 -24.87 -3.80
N PRO A 82 -4.90 -25.84 -3.33
CA PRO A 82 -5.27 -26.60 -2.15
C PRO A 82 -5.18 -25.65 -0.93
N PHE A 83 -6.01 -25.91 0.06
CA PHE A 83 -6.08 -25.10 1.27
C PHE A 83 -6.56 -23.64 1.03
N ASP A 84 -6.68 -22.90 2.11
CA ASP A 84 -7.04 -21.47 2.13
C ASP A 84 -5.81 -20.58 1.86
N LEU A 85 -5.27 -20.67 0.63
CA LEU A 85 -4.12 -19.87 0.21
C LEU A 85 -4.57 -18.67 -0.61
N PRO A 86 -3.93 -17.50 -0.41
CA PRO A 86 -4.37 -16.25 -1.03
C PRO A 86 -4.04 -16.12 -2.52
N PHE A 87 -3.13 -16.95 -3.06
CA PHE A 87 -2.61 -16.75 -4.42
C PHE A 87 -2.38 -18.05 -5.17
N ALA A 88 -2.97 -18.14 -6.37
CA ALA A 88 -2.89 -19.27 -7.29
C ALA A 88 -2.04 -19.00 -8.55
N GLY A 89 -1.28 -17.93 -8.59
CA GLY A 89 -0.68 -17.31 -9.76
C GLY A 89 -1.49 -16.09 -10.20
N GLY A 90 -0.83 -15.11 -10.81
CA GLY A 90 -1.47 -13.85 -11.20
C GLY A 90 -0.55 -12.66 -11.14
N LEU A 91 -1.11 -11.51 -10.89
CA LEU A 91 -0.44 -10.21 -10.88
C LEU A 91 0.01 -9.82 -9.47
N ILE A 92 1.24 -9.30 -9.35
CA ILE A 92 1.72 -8.64 -8.13
C ILE A 92 2.45 -7.36 -8.56
N GLY A 93 2.16 -6.24 -7.91
CA GLY A 93 2.80 -4.97 -8.25
C GLY A 93 2.20 -3.78 -7.53
N TYR A 94 2.31 -2.62 -8.15
CA TYR A 94 1.78 -1.38 -7.61
C TYR A 94 1.04 -0.53 -8.65
N LEU A 95 0.13 0.28 -8.14
CA LEU A 95 -0.40 1.48 -8.78
C LEU A 95 0.16 2.69 -8.02
N SER A 96 0.79 3.64 -8.73
CA SER A 96 1.12 4.94 -8.14
C SER A 96 -0.15 5.77 -7.92
N TYR A 97 -0.10 6.77 -7.04
CA TYR A 97 -1.22 7.73 -6.92
C TYR A 97 -1.58 8.34 -8.28
N ASP A 98 -0.57 8.61 -9.09
CA ASP A 98 -0.71 9.27 -10.39
C ASP A 98 -1.37 8.39 -11.45
N PHE A 99 -1.53 7.06 -11.22
CA PHE A 99 -2.40 6.21 -12.05
C PHE A 99 -3.85 6.73 -12.09
N GLY A 100 -4.28 7.49 -11.07
CA GLY A 100 -5.56 8.19 -11.10
C GLY A 100 -5.74 9.12 -12.31
N ARG A 101 -4.66 9.61 -12.94
CA ARG A 101 -4.69 10.44 -14.17
C ARG A 101 -5.04 9.65 -15.42
N HIS A 102 -4.82 8.34 -15.40
CA HIS A 102 -5.24 7.44 -16.47
C HIS A 102 -6.72 7.05 -16.36
N LEU A 103 -7.31 7.21 -15.16
CA LEU A 103 -8.72 6.91 -14.88
C LEU A 103 -9.62 8.15 -14.99
N GLU A 104 -9.10 9.33 -14.63
CA GLU A 104 -9.86 10.58 -14.54
C GLU A 104 -9.10 11.71 -15.25
N ASN A 105 -9.85 12.64 -15.83
CA ASN A 105 -9.25 13.81 -16.46
C ASN A 105 -8.81 14.84 -15.40
N LEU A 106 -7.53 14.80 -15.04
CA LEU A 106 -6.91 15.67 -14.04
C LEU A 106 -5.91 16.63 -14.67
N PRO A 107 -5.73 17.85 -14.10
CA PRO A 107 -4.68 18.75 -14.52
C PRO A 107 -3.30 18.13 -14.25
N SER A 108 -2.24 18.69 -14.84
CA SER A 108 -0.86 18.23 -14.68
C SER A 108 0.03 19.44 -14.42
N GLN A 109 -0.03 20.00 -13.20
CA GLN A 109 0.76 21.16 -12.78
C GLN A 109 1.98 20.71 -11.95
N ALA A 110 1.79 19.70 -11.09
CA ALA A 110 2.86 19.11 -10.28
C ALA A 110 3.93 18.46 -11.16
N GLN A 111 5.21 18.68 -10.83
CA GLN A 111 6.35 18.14 -11.58
C GLN A 111 6.50 16.64 -11.37
N ASP A 112 6.69 15.89 -12.45
CA ASP A 112 7.08 14.49 -12.41
C ASP A 112 8.60 14.37 -12.47
N ASP A 113 9.27 14.57 -11.34
CA ASP A 113 10.74 14.51 -11.24
C ASP A 113 11.28 13.11 -10.93
N LEU A 114 10.43 12.19 -10.45
CA LEU A 114 10.82 10.81 -10.14
C LEU A 114 10.69 9.87 -11.34
N GLN A 115 9.83 10.20 -12.29
CA GLN A 115 9.54 9.38 -13.49
C GLN A 115 9.32 7.90 -13.13
N LEU A 116 8.59 7.66 -12.05
CA LEU A 116 8.19 6.32 -11.66
C LEU A 116 7.01 5.90 -12.57
N PRO A 117 7.02 4.71 -13.18
CA PRO A 117 5.85 4.23 -13.90
C PRO A 117 4.58 4.30 -13.05
N ASP A 118 3.49 4.86 -13.59
CA ASP A 118 2.24 5.05 -12.84
C ASP A 118 1.56 3.72 -12.45
N ALA A 119 1.87 2.64 -13.16
CA ALA A 119 1.53 1.29 -12.77
C ALA A 119 2.62 0.31 -13.21
N ARG A 120 2.92 -0.68 -12.36
CA ARG A 120 3.89 -1.74 -12.67
C ARG A 120 3.49 -3.03 -12.00
N PHE A 121 3.24 -4.06 -12.81
CA PHE A 121 2.92 -5.43 -12.39
C PHE A 121 3.84 -6.44 -13.01
N GLY A 122 4.13 -7.52 -12.27
CA GLY A 122 4.63 -8.77 -12.82
C GLY A 122 3.50 -9.79 -12.88
N LEU A 123 3.47 -10.63 -13.93
CA LEU A 123 2.64 -11.81 -14.02
C LEU A 123 3.44 -13.01 -13.53
N TYR A 124 3.00 -13.63 -12.44
CA TYR A 124 3.74 -14.72 -11.77
C TYR A 124 2.94 -16.02 -11.81
N ASP A 125 3.64 -17.10 -12.13
CA ASP A 125 3.10 -18.48 -12.14
C ASP A 125 3.60 -19.31 -10.95
N TRP A 126 4.24 -18.67 -9.96
CA TRP A 126 4.62 -19.25 -8.70
C TRP A 126 4.68 -18.20 -7.58
N ALA A 127 4.53 -18.64 -6.34
CA ALA A 127 4.81 -17.84 -5.16
C ALA A 127 5.28 -18.71 -3.99
N LEU A 128 6.08 -18.14 -3.08
CA LEU A 128 6.28 -18.68 -1.74
C LEU A 128 5.32 -17.96 -0.81
N ILE A 129 4.51 -18.73 -0.09
CA ILE A 129 3.50 -18.20 0.84
C ILE A 129 3.79 -18.74 2.23
N SER A 130 3.87 -17.84 3.21
CA SER A 130 3.90 -18.19 4.63
C SER A 130 2.56 -17.83 5.28
N ASP A 131 1.91 -18.82 5.91
CA ASP A 131 0.71 -18.62 6.73
C ASP A 131 1.11 -18.62 8.21
N HIS A 132 1.05 -17.45 8.81
CA HIS A 132 1.45 -17.27 10.21
C HIS A 132 0.43 -17.81 11.21
N HIS A 133 -0.83 -17.98 10.81
CA HIS A 133 -1.84 -18.60 11.67
C HIS A 133 -1.63 -20.11 11.80
N GLN A 134 -1.19 -20.75 10.71
CA GLN A 134 -0.94 -22.19 10.68
C GLN A 134 0.54 -22.53 10.91
N ALA A 135 1.42 -21.54 10.97
CA ALA A 135 2.87 -21.71 11.05
C ALA A 135 3.41 -22.63 9.94
N THR A 136 3.00 -22.36 8.69
CA THR A 136 3.44 -23.12 7.50
C THR A 136 4.05 -22.18 6.47
N SER A 137 5.05 -22.68 5.72
CA SER A 137 5.57 -22.03 4.52
C SER A 137 5.57 -23.03 3.36
N GLN A 138 5.22 -22.56 2.17
CA GLN A 138 5.10 -23.44 1.02
C GLN A 138 5.29 -22.71 -0.31
N LEU A 139 5.88 -23.39 -1.27
CA LEU A 139 5.88 -22.97 -2.67
C LEU A 139 4.58 -23.39 -3.31
N VAL A 140 3.93 -22.46 -4.00
CA VAL A 140 2.73 -22.69 -4.81
C VAL A 140 3.10 -22.53 -6.27
N PHE A 141 2.81 -23.51 -7.08
CA PHE A 141 3.14 -23.54 -8.50
C PHE A 141 1.88 -23.61 -9.34
N HIS A 142 1.67 -22.61 -10.16
CA HIS A 142 0.62 -22.63 -11.16
C HIS A 142 0.84 -23.81 -12.14
N PRO A 143 -0.21 -24.43 -12.68
CA PRO A 143 -0.08 -25.56 -13.59
C PRO A 143 0.77 -25.31 -14.85
N THR A 144 0.89 -24.06 -15.28
CA THR A 144 1.73 -23.67 -16.44
C THR A 144 3.22 -23.73 -16.17
N LEU A 145 3.66 -23.66 -14.90
CA LEU A 145 5.08 -23.73 -14.56
C LEU A 145 5.63 -25.12 -14.87
N ILE A 146 6.71 -25.17 -15.64
CA ILE A 146 7.34 -26.44 -16.06
C ILE A 146 8.10 -27.09 -14.90
N ASP A 147 8.23 -28.42 -14.95
CA ASP A 147 8.81 -29.20 -13.85
C ASP A 147 10.27 -28.84 -13.53
N SER A 148 11.06 -28.50 -14.54
CA SER A 148 12.45 -28.06 -14.33
C SER A 148 12.55 -26.79 -13.47
N GLU A 149 11.64 -25.83 -13.69
CA GLU A 149 11.59 -24.61 -12.91
C GLU A 149 11.07 -24.88 -11.48
N ARG A 150 10.10 -25.76 -11.32
CA ARG A 150 9.64 -26.20 -9.99
C ARG A 150 10.80 -26.80 -9.19
N GLN A 151 11.58 -27.70 -9.79
CA GLN A 151 12.74 -28.29 -9.13
C GLN A 151 13.82 -27.26 -8.79
N ARG A 152 14.09 -26.32 -9.70
CA ARG A 152 15.01 -25.20 -9.44
C ARG A 152 14.60 -24.38 -8.23
N LEU A 153 13.31 -24.01 -8.14
CA LEU A 153 12.78 -23.23 -7.02
C LEU A 153 12.83 -24.03 -5.71
N ILE A 154 12.46 -25.32 -5.73
CA ILE A 154 12.56 -26.19 -4.55
C ILE A 154 14.01 -26.26 -4.06
N GLN A 155 14.97 -26.46 -4.94
CA GLN A 155 16.39 -26.49 -4.58
C GLN A 155 16.86 -25.15 -4.01
N LEU A 156 16.47 -24.03 -4.63
CA LEU A 156 16.84 -22.70 -4.19
C LEU A 156 16.39 -22.42 -2.76
N PHE A 157 15.14 -22.70 -2.44
CA PHE A 157 14.57 -22.40 -1.12
C PHE A 157 14.83 -23.46 -0.06
N SER A 158 15.37 -24.62 -0.44
CA SER A 158 15.82 -25.66 0.52
C SER A 158 17.16 -25.32 1.16
N GLN A 159 17.91 -24.35 0.63
CA GLN A 159 19.20 -23.92 1.16
C GLN A 159 19.05 -22.59 1.92
N PRO A 160 19.82 -22.40 3.02
CA PRO A 160 19.86 -21.09 3.67
C PRO A 160 20.48 -20.06 2.70
N ALA A 161 19.80 -18.95 2.51
CA ALA A 161 20.36 -17.85 1.74
C ALA A 161 21.46 -17.15 2.56
N LEU A 162 22.69 -17.17 2.06
CA LEU A 162 23.78 -16.36 2.57
C LEU A 162 23.79 -15.04 1.81
N ALA A 163 23.01 -14.08 2.25
CA ALA A 163 23.00 -12.75 1.64
C ALA A 163 23.72 -11.76 2.54
N THR A 164 24.91 -11.35 2.14
CA THR A 164 25.52 -10.11 2.61
C THR A 164 24.88 -8.95 1.86
N ALA A 165 24.09 -8.13 2.56
CA ALA A 165 23.57 -6.90 2.00
C ALA A 165 24.61 -5.78 2.23
N GLU A 166 24.79 -4.90 1.24
CA GLU A 166 25.59 -3.70 1.43
C GLU A 166 24.90 -2.76 2.43
N PRO A 167 25.66 -2.06 3.31
CA PRO A 167 25.07 -1.08 4.20
C PRO A 167 24.37 0.04 3.39
N PHE A 168 23.18 0.43 3.84
CA PHE A 168 22.49 1.60 3.32
C PHE A 168 22.90 2.83 4.13
N LYS A 169 23.14 3.97 3.48
CA LYS A 169 23.53 5.23 4.14
C LYS A 169 22.92 6.43 3.45
N LEU A 170 22.48 7.40 4.25
CA LEU A 170 22.16 8.74 3.76
C LEU A 170 23.44 9.57 3.63
N GLN A 171 23.54 10.40 2.60
CA GLN A 171 24.63 11.36 2.39
C GLN A 171 24.43 12.64 3.24
N ALA A 172 23.17 12.97 3.54
CA ALA A 172 22.73 14.08 4.37
C ALA A 172 21.40 13.73 5.05
N PRO A 173 21.00 14.41 6.12
CA PRO A 173 19.68 14.26 6.70
C PRO A 173 18.58 14.49 5.66
N MET A 174 17.48 13.73 5.77
CA MET A 174 16.33 13.94 4.90
C MET A 174 15.71 15.33 5.15
N ALA A 175 15.53 16.08 4.08
CA ALA A 175 14.96 17.42 4.11
C ALA A 175 13.58 17.46 3.43
N ALA A 176 12.69 18.29 3.98
CA ALA A 176 11.40 18.57 3.34
C ALA A 176 11.60 19.41 2.07
N ASP A 177 10.81 19.15 1.05
CA ASP A 177 10.81 19.95 -0.18
C ASP A 177 10.12 21.30 0.02
N LEU A 178 9.20 21.40 0.99
CA LEU A 178 8.51 22.65 1.34
C LEU A 178 9.08 23.25 2.61
N SER A 179 9.28 24.58 2.60
CA SER A 179 9.48 25.35 3.82
C SER A 179 8.18 25.44 4.64
N ALA A 180 8.29 25.78 5.92
CA ALA A 180 7.13 25.98 6.79
C ALA A 180 6.17 27.07 6.26
N ASP A 181 6.71 28.12 5.63
CA ASP A 181 5.91 29.20 5.04
C ASP A 181 5.16 28.74 3.79
N GLU A 182 5.78 27.98 2.91
CA GLU A 182 5.12 27.39 1.74
C GLU A 182 4.01 26.42 2.15
N TYR A 183 4.29 25.57 3.15
CA TYR A 183 3.29 24.67 3.72
C TYR A 183 2.09 25.46 4.30
N ARG A 184 2.35 26.52 5.07
CA ARG A 184 1.31 27.42 5.60
C ARG A 184 0.44 27.99 4.48
N HIS A 185 1.05 28.55 3.42
CA HIS A 185 0.31 29.11 2.30
C HIS A 185 -0.59 28.09 1.60
N ALA A 186 -0.11 26.85 1.46
CA ALA A 186 -0.92 25.78 0.89
C ALA A 186 -2.13 25.46 1.79
N ILE A 187 -1.96 25.36 3.11
CA ILE A 187 -3.06 25.15 4.05
C ILE A 187 -4.09 26.29 3.99
N GLU A 188 -3.64 27.55 4.03
CA GLU A 188 -4.50 28.73 3.92
C GLU A 188 -5.29 28.71 2.58
N ARG A 189 -4.65 28.26 1.50
CA ARG A 189 -5.31 28.15 0.19
C ARG A 189 -6.37 27.03 0.17
N ILE A 190 -6.09 25.87 0.78
CA ILE A 190 -7.06 24.78 0.94
C ILE A 190 -8.28 25.29 1.75
N GLN A 191 -8.05 26.00 2.83
CA GLN A 191 -9.15 26.56 3.65
C GLN A 191 -10.01 27.55 2.87
N GLN A 192 -9.42 28.36 1.97
CA GLN A 192 -10.19 29.21 1.06
C GLN A 192 -11.09 28.38 0.14
N TYR A 193 -10.61 27.25 -0.42
CA TYR A 193 -11.43 26.34 -1.21
C TYR A 193 -12.56 25.73 -0.41
N ILE A 194 -12.30 25.33 0.84
CA ILE A 194 -13.34 24.80 1.74
C ILE A 194 -14.39 25.86 2.05
N GLN A 195 -13.97 27.11 2.34
CA GLN A 195 -14.90 28.23 2.58
C GLN A 195 -15.73 28.60 1.35
N ALA A 196 -15.16 28.47 0.15
CA ALA A 196 -15.86 28.68 -1.10
C ALA A 196 -16.84 27.56 -1.44
N GLY A 197 -16.81 26.43 -0.72
CA GLY A 197 -17.67 25.27 -0.96
C GLY A 197 -17.15 24.31 -2.05
N ASP A 198 -15.89 24.45 -2.48
CA ASP A 198 -15.27 23.59 -3.49
C ASP A 198 -15.03 22.17 -2.96
N CYS A 199 -14.67 22.04 -1.69
CA CYS A 199 -14.41 20.76 -1.04
C CYS A 199 -14.69 20.84 0.46
N TYR A 200 -14.74 19.67 1.12
CA TYR A 200 -14.89 19.55 2.57
C TYR A 200 -13.57 19.20 3.26
N GLN A 201 -12.72 18.46 2.54
CA GLN A 201 -11.41 18.03 3.00
C GLN A 201 -10.48 17.85 1.79
N VAL A 202 -9.19 18.17 2.00
CA VAL A 202 -8.10 17.82 1.09
C VAL A 202 -7.00 17.17 1.91
N ASN A 203 -6.53 15.99 1.50
CA ASN A 203 -5.33 15.38 2.08
C ASN A 203 -4.09 16.03 1.46
N PHE A 204 -3.43 16.92 2.21
CA PHE A 204 -2.23 17.62 1.75
C PHE A 204 -0.98 16.98 2.32
N ALA A 205 0.06 16.83 1.51
CA ALA A 205 1.31 16.18 1.89
C ALA A 205 2.53 16.99 1.46
N GLN A 206 3.65 16.77 2.17
CA GLN A 206 4.97 17.20 1.75
C GLN A 206 5.90 16.00 1.59
N ARG A 207 6.88 16.13 0.69
CA ARG A 207 7.91 15.13 0.45
C ARG A 207 9.17 15.47 1.23
N PHE A 208 9.81 14.42 1.75
CA PHE A 208 11.15 14.46 2.35
C PHE A 208 12.08 13.65 1.47
N ARG A 209 13.29 14.16 1.21
CA ARG A 209 14.28 13.46 0.39
C ARG A 209 15.70 13.65 0.87
N ALA A 210 16.56 12.70 0.50
CA ALA A 210 18.01 12.77 0.66
C ALA A 210 18.70 11.95 -0.42
N GLU A 211 19.96 12.27 -0.71
CA GLU A 211 20.85 11.37 -1.44
C GLU A 211 21.21 10.17 -0.57
N CYS A 212 21.29 8.99 -1.18
CA CYS A 212 21.58 7.75 -0.49
C CYS A 212 22.50 6.84 -1.33
N GLN A 213 23.14 5.89 -0.64
CA GLN A 213 23.99 4.84 -1.23
C GLN A 213 23.74 3.52 -0.51
N GLY A 214 24.04 2.41 -1.20
CA GLY A 214 23.95 1.06 -0.67
C GLY A 214 22.68 0.35 -1.07
N ASP A 215 22.40 -0.77 -0.42
CA ASP A 215 21.30 -1.67 -0.78
C ASP A 215 19.98 -1.22 -0.16
N PRO A 216 18.94 -0.89 -0.94
CA PRO A 216 17.61 -0.53 -0.43
C PRO A 216 16.99 -1.61 0.49
N TRP A 217 17.39 -2.87 0.30
CA TRP A 217 16.96 -3.97 1.17
C TRP A 217 17.42 -3.80 2.62
N THR A 218 18.65 -3.31 2.83
CA THR A 218 19.14 -3.01 4.19
C THR A 218 18.28 -1.95 4.87
N ALA A 219 17.90 -0.89 4.13
CA ALA A 219 16.98 0.11 4.63
C ALA A 219 15.61 -0.50 4.97
N TYR A 220 15.05 -1.34 4.08
CA TYR A 220 13.76 -1.99 4.31
C TYR A 220 13.75 -2.83 5.59
N ILE A 221 14.76 -3.65 5.83
CA ILE A 221 14.85 -4.49 7.03
C ILE A 221 14.88 -3.65 8.31
N ALA A 222 15.64 -2.56 8.34
CA ALA A 222 15.70 -1.65 9.48
C ALA A 222 14.35 -0.94 9.70
N LEU A 223 13.74 -0.41 8.64
CA LEU A 223 12.44 0.24 8.69
C LEU A 223 11.33 -0.72 9.14
N ARG A 224 11.34 -1.95 8.64
CA ARG A 224 10.42 -3.02 9.02
C ARG A 224 10.50 -3.36 10.51
N ALA A 225 11.71 -3.37 11.05
CA ALA A 225 11.92 -3.60 12.48
C ALA A 225 11.42 -2.42 13.33
N ALA A 226 11.61 -1.18 12.86
CA ALA A 226 11.19 0.04 13.57
C ALA A 226 9.68 0.31 13.45
N CYS A 227 9.06 -0.10 12.35
CA CYS A 227 7.66 0.17 12.02
C CYS A 227 6.96 -1.10 11.49
N PRO A 228 6.74 -2.13 12.32
CA PRO A 228 6.07 -3.36 11.89
C PRO A 228 4.60 -3.09 11.60
N THR A 229 4.17 -3.35 10.35
CA THR A 229 2.83 -3.07 9.87
C THR A 229 2.29 -4.21 9.00
N PRO A 230 0.96 -4.44 8.98
CA PRO A 230 0.37 -5.64 8.37
C PRO A 230 0.28 -5.61 6.84
N PHE A 231 0.56 -4.49 6.20
CA PHE A 231 0.52 -4.32 4.74
C PHE A 231 1.83 -3.74 4.21
N SER A 232 2.95 -4.29 4.70
CA SER A 232 4.27 -3.93 4.22
C SER A 232 4.58 -4.57 2.86
N GLY A 233 5.59 -4.06 2.18
CA GLY A 233 6.04 -4.66 0.93
C GLY A 233 7.35 -4.07 0.43
N PHE A 234 8.03 -4.87 -0.37
CA PHE A 234 9.27 -4.51 -1.05
C PHE A 234 9.20 -4.98 -2.50
N GLN A 235 9.52 -4.10 -3.44
CA GLN A 235 9.58 -4.46 -4.86
C GLN A 235 10.80 -3.83 -5.50
N THR A 236 11.62 -4.65 -6.16
CA THR A 236 12.79 -4.18 -6.91
C THR A 236 12.37 -3.46 -8.19
N LEU A 237 13.08 -2.39 -8.53
CA LEU A 237 12.97 -1.68 -9.79
C LEU A 237 14.12 -2.09 -10.75
N PRO A 238 13.94 -1.97 -12.08
CA PRO A 238 14.95 -2.43 -13.06
C PRO A 238 16.28 -1.71 -12.97
N ASP A 239 16.28 -0.46 -12.49
CA ASP A 239 17.43 0.42 -12.35
C ASP A 239 18.21 0.22 -11.04
N GLY A 240 17.90 -0.82 -10.28
CA GLY A 240 18.49 -1.11 -8.97
C GLY A 240 17.86 -0.34 -7.82
N GLY A 241 16.86 0.49 -8.09
CA GLY A 241 16.02 1.11 -7.07
C GLY A 241 15.01 0.14 -6.47
N ALA A 242 14.20 0.64 -5.54
CA ALA A 242 13.14 -0.16 -4.91
C ALA A 242 12.00 0.70 -4.36
N VAL A 243 10.84 0.07 -4.34
CA VAL A 243 9.67 0.50 -3.57
C VAL A 243 9.72 -0.17 -2.21
N LEU A 244 9.63 0.63 -1.13
CA LEU A 244 9.58 0.18 0.25
C LEU A 244 8.29 0.69 0.88
N SER A 245 7.41 -0.19 1.31
CA SER A 245 6.14 0.21 1.94
C SER A 245 6.00 -0.41 3.32
N LEU A 246 5.67 0.41 4.31
CA LEU A 246 5.39 0.02 5.70
C LEU A 246 3.95 0.46 6.04
N SER A 247 3.00 0.07 5.22
CA SER A 247 1.62 0.55 5.36
C SER A 247 0.85 -0.14 6.48
N PRO A 248 0.14 0.61 7.33
CA PRO A 248 -0.79 0.05 8.29
C PRO A 248 -2.20 -0.17 7.70
N GLU A 249 -2.49 0.36 6.50
CA GLU A 249 -3.86 0.50 6.00
C GLU A 249 -4.12 -0.34 4.76
N ARG A 250 -5.20 -1.14 4.81
CA ARG A 250 -5.74 -1.83 3.62
C ARG A 250 -6.48 -0.82 2.75
N PHE A 251 -6.22 -0.88 1.44
CA PHE A 251 -7.06 -0.17 0.48
C PHE A 251 -8.37 -0.92 0.28
N VAL A 252 -8.33 -2.07 -0.36
CA VAL A 252 -9.50 -2.91 -0.60
C VAL A 252 -9.09 -4.37 -0.78
N ARG A 253 -9.92 -5.28 -0.25
CA ARG A 253 -9.78 -6.72 -0.40
C ARG A 253 -11.00 -7.30 -1.11
N ILE A 254 -10.76 -8.31 -1.93
CA ILE A 254 -11.81 -9.17 -2.49
C ILE A 254 -11.49 -10.61 -2.11
N SER A 255 -12.48 -11.30 -1.58
CA SER A 255 -12.43 -12.73 -1.35
C SER A 255 -13.81 -13.34 -1.65
N GLU A 256 -13.85 -14.31 -2.55
CA GLU A 256 -15.12 -14.95 -2.99
C GLU A 256 -16.18 -13.91 -3.40
N ARG A 257 -15.78 -12.86 -4.13
CA ARG A 257 -16.60 -11.69 -4.55
C ARG A 257 -17.03 -10.77 -3.40
N HIS A 258 -16.73 -11.10 -2.14
CA HIS A 258 -16.94 -10.19 -1.02
C HIS A 258 -15.84 -9.13 -0.96
N VAL A 259 -16.26 -7.87 -0.96
CA VAL A 259 -15.39 -6.69 -0.92
C VAL A 259 -15.34 -6.15 0.50
N GLU A 260 -14.14 -5.80 0.97
CA GLU A 260 -13.94 -5.13 2.26
C GLU A 260 -12.91 -4.01 2.14
N THR A 261 -13.18 -2.87 2.77
CA THR A 261 -12.20 -1.81 3.04
C THR A 261 -12.29 -1.38 4.50
N ARG A 262 -11.13 -1.03 5.11
CA ARG A 262 -11.03 -0.73 6.55
C ARG A 262 -10.25 0.57 6.78
N PRO A 263 -10.89 1.73 6.62
CA PRO A 263 -10.25 3.01 6.84
C PRO A 263 -9.86 3.22 8.30
N ILE A 264 -8.69 3.81 8.49
CA ILE A 264 -8.17 4.20 9.80
C ILE A 264 -8.25 5.73 9.90
N LYS A 265 -8.94 6.25 10.92
CA LYS A 265 -8.94 7.67 11.28
C LYS A 265 -8.90 7.81 12.79
N GLY A 266 -8.04 8.70 13.27
CA GLY A 266 -7.77 8.85 14.68
C GLY A 266 -6.76 7.84 15.21
N THR A 267 -5.78 8.35 15.95
CA THR A 267 -4.71 7.56 16.55
C THR A 267 -4.33 8.16 17.89
N ARG A 268 -4.14 7.30 18.91
CA ARG A 268 -3.56 7.66 20.20
C ARG A 268 -2.43 6.70 20.54
N PRO A 269 -1.38 7.18 21.22
CA PRO A 269 -0.32 6.29 21.70
C PRO A 269 -0.85 5.32 22.75
N ARG A 270 -0.17 4.19 22.92
CA ARG A 270 -0.38 3.32 24.08
C ARG A 270 0.07 4.04 25.35
N GLY A 271 -0.62 3.79 26.45
CA GLY A 271 -0.24 4.34 27.75
C GLY A 271 0.91 3.58 28.39
N LEU A 272 1.74 4.28 29.19
CA LEU A 272 2.81 3.66 29.97
C LEU A 272 2.28 2.84 31.15
N SER A 273 1.02 3.07 31.53
CA SER A 273 0.31 2.31 32.55
C SER A 273 -1.06 1.88 32.01
N ALA A 274 -1.65 0.83 32.61
CA ALA A 274 -2.97 0.35 32.22
C ALA A 274 -4.08 1.44 32.35
N ALA A 275 -3.95 2.34 33.31
CA ALA A 275 -4.89 3.43 33.51
C ALA A 275 -4.77 4.50 32.42
N GLU A 276 -3.55 4.87 32.05
CA GLU A 276 -3.25 5.81 30.96
C GLU A 276 -3.66 5.22 29.60
N ASP A 277 -3.38 3.93 29.37
CA ASP A 277 -3.76 3.22 28.15
C ASP A 277 -5.29 3.21 27.98
N ALA A 278 -6.02 2.91 29.02
CA ALA A 278 -7.49 2.96 29.01
C ALA A 278 -8.02 4.39 28.81
N ALA A 279 -7.36 5.41 29.36
CA ALA A 279 -7.74 6.81 29.18
C ALA A 279 -7.53 7.26 27.73
N ASN A 280 -6.38 6.93 27.10
CA ASN A 280 -6.09 7.23 25.70
C ASN A 280 -7.10 6.55 24.76
N ALA A 281 -7.44 5.31 25.02
CA ALA A 281 -8.46 4.56 24.28
C ALA A 281 -9.84 5.21 24.39
N ALA A 282 -10.25 5.59 25.60
CA ALA A 282 -11.53 6.24 25.87
C ALA A 282 -11.61 7.64 25.23
N GLU A 283 -10.52 8.42 25.28
CA GLU A 283 -10.41 9.73 24.61
C GLU A 283 -10.62 9.60 23.10
N LEU A 284 -9.93 8.63 22.47
CA LEU A 284 -10.07 8.38 21.04
C LEU A 284 -11.51 8.04 20.65
N LEU A 285 -12.14 7.13 21.39
CA LEU A 285 -13.54 6.73 21.14
C LEU A 285 -14.53 7.90 21.34
N ALA A 286 -14.23 8.81 22.27
CA ALA A 286 -15.08 9.95 22.58
C ALA A 286 -14.81 11.18 21.68
N SER A 287 -13.71 11.20 20.91
CA SER A 287 -13.28 12.35 20.11
C SER A 287 -14.31 12.69 19.02
N PRO A 288 -14.99 13.85 19.07
CA PRO A 288 -15.95 14.25 18.03
C PRO A 288 -15.25 14.47 16.67
N LYS A 289 -14.03 15.02 16.68
CA LYS A 289 -13.24 15.28 15.47
C LYS A 289 -12.90 13.96 14.75
N ASP A 290 -12.29 13.01 15.46
CA ASP A 290 -11.87 11.73 14.87
C ASP A 290 -13.09 10.94 14.35
N ARG A 291 -14.21 10.99 15.04
CA ARG A 291 -15.47 10.35 14.60
C ARG A 291 -16.07 11.02 13.37
N ALA A 292 -16.06 12.35 13.29
CA ALA A 292 -16.57 13.09 12.13
C ALA A 292 -15.73 12.82 10.88
N GLU A 293 -14.39 12.83 11.00
CA GLU A 293 -13.47 12.47 9.91
C GLU A 293 -13.68 11.03 9.45
N ASN A 294 -13.79 10.08 10.40
CA ASN A 294 -14.02 8.68 10.08
C ASN A 294 -15.35 8.48 9.36
N LEU A 295 -16.44 9.12 9.82
CA LEU A 295 -17.75 9.03 9.19
C LEU A 295 -17.73 9.55 7.75
N MET A 296 -17.06 10.69 7.52
CA MET A 296 -16.93 11.27 6.16
C MET A 296 -16.20 10.30 5.22
N ILE A 297 -15.13 9.65 5.68
CA ILE A 297 -14.39 8.68 4.88
C ILE A 297 -15.22 7.41 4.64
N VAL A 298 -15.98 6.95 5.64
CA VAL A 298 -16.91 5.82 5.48
C VAL A 298 -17.93 6.12 4.38
N ASP A 299 -18.52 7.32 4.35
CA ASP A 299 -19.49 7.71 3.31
C ASP A 299 -18.84 7.79 1.92
N LEU A 300 -17.60 8.28 1.83
CA LEU A 300 -16.85 8.31 0.57
C LEU A 300 -16.58 6.88 0.06
N LEU A 301 -16.13 5.97 0.93
CA LEU A 301 -15.89 4.58 0.58
C LEU A 301 -17.17 3.81 0.25
N ARG A 302 -18.28 4.11 0.91
CA ARG A 302 -19.59 3.57 0.52
C ARG A 302 -19.97 3.98 -0.90
N ASN A 303 -19.68 5.24 -1.30
CA ASN A 303 -19.88 5.70 -2.66
C ASN A 303 -18.95 4.95 -3.63
N ASP A 304 -17.65 4.82 -3.32
CA ASP A 304 -16.68 4.12 -4.16
C ASP A 304 -17.11 2.65 -4.39
N LEU A 305 -17.43 1.91 -3.34
CA LEU A 305 -17.91 0.55 -3.44
C LEU A 305 -19.27 0.46 -4.18
N GLY A 306 -20.13 1.47 -4.01
CA GLY A 306 -21.43 1.52 -4.65
C GLY A 306 -21.39 1.56 -6.18
N ARG A 307 -20.26 1.94 -6.77
CA ARG A 307 -20.06 1.97 -8.24
C ARG A 307 -19.91 0.56 -8.85
N THR A 308 -19.41 -0.40 -8.06
CA THR A 308 -19.03 -1.73 -8.55
C THR A 308 -19.69 -2.87 -7.79
N CYS A 309 -20.18 -2.62 -6.59
CA CYS A 309 -20.90 -3.61 -5.81
C CYS A 309 -22.40 -3.65 -6.17
N ARG A 310 -23.01 -4.78 -5.91
CA ARG A 310 -24.45 -5.02 -6.09
C ARG A 310 -25.25 -3.98 -5.30
N THR A 311 -26.25 -3.39 -5.95
CA THR A 311 -27.16 -2.44 -5.29
C THR A 311 -27.73 -3.02 -4.00
N GLY A 312 -27.61 -2.28 -2.90
CA GLY A 312 -28.08 -2.69 -1.60
C GLY A 312 -27.21 -3.72 -0.86
N SER A 313 -26.01 -4.11 -1.40
CA SER A 313 -25.07 -4.97 -0.70
C SER A 313 -24.08 -4.20 0.18
N VAL A 314 -23.86 -2.91 -0.11
CA VAL A 314 -22.92 -2.10 0.67
C VAL A 314 -23.42 -1.90 2.10
N ARG A 315 -22.59 -2.28 3.08
CA ARG A 315 -22.86 -2.25 4.53
C ARG A 315 -21.69 -1.64 5.29
N VAL A 316 -21.97 -1.21 6.51
CA VAL A 316 -20.96 -0.76 7.49
C VAL A 316 -21.13 -1.65 8.74
N PRO A 317 -20.54 -2.86 8.74
CA PRO A 317 -20.68 -3.79 9.86
C PRO A 317 -20.01 -3.30 11.13
N GLU A 318 -18.92 -2.51 10.99
CA GLU A 318 -18.21 -1.91 12.10
C GLU A 318 -18.07 -0.40 11.87
N LEU A 319 -18.50 0.40 12.84
CA LEU A 319 -18.37 1.84 12.84
C LEU A 319 -17.71 2.30 14.14
N PHE A 320 -16.57 3.02 14.04
CA PHE A 320 -15.79 3.53 15.16
C PHE A 320 -15.30 2.44 16.12
N SER A 321 -14.83 1.32 15.59
CA SER A 321 -14.21 0.25 16.38
C SER A 321 -12.80 0.64 16.82
N LEU A 322 -12.50 0.40 18.11
CA LEU A 322 -11.14 0.57 18.62
C LEU A 322 -10.29 -0.65 18.28
N GLU A 323 -9.20 -0.42 17.58
CA GLU A 323 -8.16 -1.41 17.35
C GLU A 323 -6.88 -1.03 18.07
N SER A 324 -6.39 -1.91 18.94
CA SER A 324 -5.16 -1.69 19.70
C SER A 324 -4.02 -2.47 19.08
N TYR A 325 -2.91 -1.78 18.83
CA TYR A 325 -1.64 -2.33 18.34
C TYR A 325 -0.58 -2.16 19.44
N PRO A 326 0.61 -2.76 19.31
CA PRO A 326 1.65 -2.63 20.33
C PRO A 326 1.97 -1.20 20.73
N ASN A 327 1.95 -0.27 19.76
CA ASN A 327 2.39 1.13 19.96
C ASN A 327 1.26 2.15 19.96
N VAL A 328 0.09 1.81 19.42
CA VAL A 328 -1.00 2.77 19.19
C VAL A 328 -2.38 2.13 19.31
N HIS A 329 -3.37 2.98 19.59
CA HIS A 329 -4.79 2.71 19.37
C HIS A 329 -5.23 3.41 18.09
N HIS A 330 -6.05 2.74 17.28
CA HIS A 330 -6.68 3.29 16.08
C HIS A 330 -8.21 3.24 16.18
N LEU A 331 -8.85 4.24 15.60
CA LEU A 331 -10.29 4.24 15.34
C LEU A 331 -10.52 3.74 13.90
N VAL A 332 -11.13 2.56 13.78
CA VAL A 332 -11.29 1.85 12.52
C VAL A 332 -12.77 1.65 12.22
N SER A 333 -13.15 1.76 10.97
CA SER A 333 -14.47 1.32 10.50
C SER A 333 -14.31 0.27 9.40
N SER A 334 -15.33 -0.54 9.15
CA SER A 334 -15.36 -1.49 8.05
C SER A 334 -16.51 -1.17 7.11
N VAL A 335 -16.23 -1.13 5.81
CA VAL A 335 -17.23 -1.02 4.75
C VAL A 335 -17.12 -2.25 3.89
N THR A 336 -18.22 -2.97 3.71
CA THR A 336 -18.26 -4.21 2.92
C THR A 336 -19.28 -4.12 1.80
N GLY A 337 -19.14 -4.99 0.79
CA GLY A 337 -20.08 -5.14 -0.30
C GLY A 337 -19.87 -6.46 -1.04
N GLU A 338 -20.71 -6.73 -2.03
CA GLU A 338 -20.55 -7.85 -2.95
C GLU A 338 -20.40 -7.31 -4.36
N LEU A 339 -19.38 -7.76 -5.10
CA LEU A 339 -19.22 -7.38 -6.50
C LEU A 339 -20.49 -7.69 -7.29
N ALA A 340 -20.93 -6.74 -8.11
CA ALA A 340 -22.06 -6.92 -9.01
C ALA A 340 -21.73 -7.96 -10.09
N ASP A 341 -22.74 -8.61 -10.62
CA ASP A 341 -22.56 -9.59 -11.69
C ASP A 341 -21.89 -8.94 -12.91
N GLY A 342 -20.91 -9.64 -13.49
CA GLY A 342 -20.11 -9.14 -14.61
C GLY A 342 -19.03 -8.13 -14.22
N ARG A 343 -18.86 -7.81 -12.94
CA ARG A 343 -17.76 -6.98 -12.43
C ARG A 343 -16.67 -7.84 -11.81
N ASP A 344 -15.42 -7.36 -11.93
CA ASP A 344 -14.23 -8.01 -11.39
C ASP A 344 -13.41 -7.08 -10.47
N ALA A 345 -12.25 -7.56 -10.02
CA ALA A 345 -11.35 -6.82 -9.15
C ALA A 345 -10.79 -5.54 -9.80
N LEU A 346 -10.55 -5.57 -11.12
CA LEU A 346 -10.02 -4.42 -11.86
C LEU A 346 -11.09 -3.35 -12.06
N ASP A 347 -12.37 -3.73 -12.21
CA ASP A 347 -13.48 -2.76 -12.17
C ASP A 347 -13.56 -2.08 -10.78
N LEU A 348 -13.34 -2.84 -9.70
CA LEU A 348 -13.34 -2.28 -8.35
C LEU A 348 -12.19 -1.28 -8.17
N ILE A 349 -11.00 -1.60 -8.66
CA ILE A 349 -9.87 -0.66 -8.69
C ILE A 349 -10.25 0.60 -9.47
N ALA A 350 -10.73 0.49 -10.71
CA ALA A 350 -11.12 1.63 -11.52
C ALA A 350 -12.16 2.54 -10.83
N GLY A 351 -13.13 1.92 -10.15
CA GLY A 351 -14.21 2.66 -9.47
C GLY A 351 -13.81 3.31 -8.14
N SER A 352 -12.72 2.83 -7.49
CA SER A 352 -12.34 3.24 -6.13
C SER A 352 -11.02 3.99 -6.04
N PHE A 353 -10.12 3.81 -7.01
CA PHE A 353 -8.76 4.39 -7.00
C PHE A 353 -8.73 5.86 -7.46
N PRO A 354 -7.85 6.70 -6.85
CA PRO A 354 -7.13 6.48 -5.60
C PRO A 354 -8.06 6.43 -4.39
N GLY A 355 -7.57 5.87 -3.29
CA GLY A 355 -8.36 5.71 -2.05
C GLY A 355 -8.94 7.03 -1.54
N GLY A 356 -10.18 7.00 -1.04
CA GLY A 356 -10.83 8.19 -0.50
C GLY A 356 -10.14 8.73 0.75
N SER A 357 -9.56 7.87 1.58
CA SER A 357 -8.90 8.24 2.85
C SER A 357 -7.66 9.11 2.67
N ILE A 358 -7.07 9.11 1.44
CA ILE A 358 -5.82 9.81 1.13
C ILE A 358 -5.98 10.89 0.03
N THR A 359 -7.19 11.16 -0.41
CA THR A 359 -7.50 12.21 -1.40
C THR A 359 -8.29 13.35 -0.76
N GLY A 360 -9.54 13.19 -0.51
CA GLY A 360 -10.44 14.16 0.07
C GLY A 360 -11.84 14.06 -0.50
N ALA A 361 -12.69 15.01 -0.14
CA ALA A 361 -14.10 15.02 -0.53
C ALA A 361 -14.55 16.40 -1.06
N PRO A 362 -15.15 16.49 -2.26
CA PRO A 362 -15.30 15.45 -3.29
C PRO A 362 -13.96 15.01 -3.90
N LYS A 363 -13.80 13.71 -4.21
CA LYS A 363 -12.53 13.10 -4.60
C LYS A 363 -11.82 13.82 -5.76
N ILE A 364 -12.48 13.98 -6.91
CA ILE A 364 -11.87 14.58 -8.10
C ILE A 364 -11.43 16.02 -7.83
N ARG A 365 -12.28 16.82 -7.15
CA ARG A 365 -11.92 18.20 -6.81
C ARG A 365 -10.73 18.27 -5.85
N ALA A 366 -10.69 17.40 -4.85
CA ALA A 366 -9.55 17.29 -3.94
C ALA A 366 -8.26 16.92 -4.70
N MET A 367 -8.31 15.98 -5.66
CA MET A 367 -7.16 15.62 -6.50
C MET A 367 -6.68 16.80 -7.36
N GLN A 368 -7.57 17.62 -7.90
CA GLN A 368 -7.21 18.83 -8.64
C GLN A 368 -6.48 19.84 -7.74
N ILE A 369 -6.96 20.05 -6.51
CA ILE A 369 -6.34 20.95 -5.53
C ILE A 369 -4.97 20.42 -5.09
N ILE A 370 -4.83 19.13 -4.92
CA ILE A 370 -3.56 18.46 -4.61
C ILE A 370 -2.54 18.74 -5.73
N ASP A 371 -2.93 18.54 -6.99
CA ASP A 371 -2.06 18.79 -8.14
C ASP A 371 -1.68 20.27 -8.32
N GLU A 372 -2.53 21.19 -7.88
CA GLU A 372 -2.23 22.63 -7.87
C GLU A 372 -1.23 23.04 -6.79
N LEU A 373 -1.31 22.41 -5.60
CA LEU A 373 -0.62 22.90 -4.40
C LEU A 373 0.61 22.07 -4.01
N GLU A 374 0.68 20.80 -4.35
CA GLU A 374 1.87 19.99 -4.16
C GLU A 374 2.85 20.24 -5.33
N PRO A 375 4.12 20.61 -5.06
CA PRO A 375 5.04 21.00 -6.13
C PRO A 375 5.45 19.85 -7.03
N THR A 376 5.38 18.61 -6.52
CA THR A 376 5.76 17.41 -7.23
C THR A 376 4.67 16.34 -7.18
N ARG A 377 4.65 15.47 -8.18
CA ARG A 377 3.78 14.29 -8.17
C ARG A 377 4.07 13.40 -6.99
N ARG A 378 3.04 12.73 -6.49
CA ARG A 378 3.15 11.81 -5.34
C ARG A 378 3.85 10.50 -5.69
N GLY A 379 3.79 10.08 -6.95
CA GLY A 379 4.32 8.80 -7.37
C GLY A 379 3.71 7.64 -6.56
N LEU A 380 4.56 6.87 -5.88
CA LEU A 380 4.09 5.74 -5.07
C LEU A 380 3.22 6.15 -3.88
N TYR A 381 3.52 7.29 -3.24
CA TYR A 381 2.81 7.72 -2.04
C TYR A 381 1.32 7.90 -2.29
N CYS A 382 0.50 7.32 -1.43
CA CYS A 382 -0.96 7.27 -1.61
C CYS A 382 -1.44 6.43 -2.81
N GLY A 383 -0.54 5.68 -3.44
CA GLY A 383 -0.86 4.61 -4.36
C GLY A 383 -1.24 3.33 -3.65
N SER A 384 -0.99 2.18 -4.27
CA SER A 384 -1.34 0.86 -3.73
C SER A 384 -0.35 -0.20 -4.15
N LEU A 385 0.12 -1.04 -3.21
CA LEU A 385 0.72 -2.34 -3.52
C LEU A 385 -0.37 -3.40 -3.42
N LEU A 386 -0.39 -4.32 -4.37
CA LEU A 386 -1.44 -5.34 -4.42
C LEU A 386 -1.01 -6.63 -5.10
N TYR A 387 -1.75 -7.68 -4.81
CA TYR A 387 -1.84 -8.85 -5.68
C TYR A 387 -3.27 -9.04 -6.19
N LEU A 388 -3.39 -9.63 -7.36
CA LEU A 388 -4.64 -10.10 -7.95
C LEU A 388 -4.37 -11.44 -8.62
N ASP A 389 -5.02 -12.49 -8.15
CA ASP A 389 -4.82 -13.82 -8.69
C ASP A 389 -5.84 -14.20 -9.77
N VAL A 390 -5.58 -15.35 -10.44
CA VAL A 390 -6.44 -15.88 -11.51
C VAL A 390 -7.85 -16.27 -11.07
N ARG A 391 -8.13 -16.32 -9.76
CA ARG A 391 -9.48 -16.60 -9.21
C ARG A 391 -10.26 -15.32 -8.93
N GLY A 392 -9.61 -14.15 -9.06
CA GLY A 392 -10.16 -12.84 -8.66
C GLY A 392 -10.00 -12.52 -7.18
N GLU A 393 -9.21 -13.30 -6.41
CA GLU A 393 -8.80 -12.96 -5.06
C GLU A 393 -7.79 -11.81 -5.10
N MET A 394 -8.00 -10.78 -4.30
CA MET A 394 -7.17 -9.57 -4.28
C MET A 394 -7.03 -9.04 -2.86
N ASP A 395 -5.82 -8.61 -2.49
CA ASP A 395 -5.62 -7.72 -1.33
C ASP A 395 -4.68 -6.59 -1.72
N SER A 396 -4.94 -5.40 -1.20
CA SER A 396 -4.24 -4.18 -1.58
C SER A 396 -4.08 -3.23 -0.40
N SER A 397 -2.97 -2.51 -0.37
CA SER A 397 -2.66 -1.52 0.65
C SER A 397 -2.85 -0.09 0.14
N ILE A 398 -3.01 0.87 1.04
CA ILE A 398 -2.75 2.28 0.75
C ILE A 398 -1.25 2.52 0.97
N ALA A 399 -0.51 2.94 -0.04
CA ALA A 399 0.94 3.15 0.05
C ALA A 399 1.30 4.43 0.84
N ILE A 400 0.97 4.46 2.14
CA ILE A 400 1.43 5.44 3.11
C ILE A 400 2.58 4.85 3.94
N ARG A 401 3.38 5.67 4.60
CA ARG A 401 4.64 5.25 5.22
C ARG A 401 5.51 4.47 4.23
N SER A 402 5.52 4.94 3.00
CA SER A 402 6.20 4.31 1.89
C SER A 402 7.34 5.19 1.41
N LEU A 403 8.39 4.54 0.94
CA LEU A 403 9.58 5.19 0.43
C LEU A 403 9.86 4.70 -0.99
N LEU A 404 10.45 5.56 -1.78
CA LEU A 404 11.02 5.22 -3.08
C LEU A 404 12.53 5.45 -3.01
N VAL A 405 13.30 4.44 -3.34
CA VAL A 405 14.74 4.57 -3.60
C VAL A 405 14.96 4.47 -5.10
N LYS A 406 15.46 5.54 -5.71
CA LYS A 406 15.68 5.60 -7.16
C LYS A 406 16.76 6.63 -7.50
N ASP A 407 17.61 6.33 -8.46
CA ASP A 407 18.66 7.23 -8.98
C ASP A 407 19.54 7.86 -7.86
N GLY A 408 19.88 7.06 -6.83
CA GLY A 408 20.71 7.52 -5.71
C GLY A 408 19.99 8.44 -4.74
N GLN A 409 18.67 8.55 -4.81
CA GLN A 409 17.85 9.31 -3.88
C GLN A 409 16.86 8.40 -3.14
N VAL A 410 16.55 8.77 -1.89
CA VAL A 410 15.43 8.21 -1.13
C VAL A 410 14.42 9.31 -0.87
N CYS A 411 13.15 9.02 -1.16
CA CYS A 411 12.01 9.90 -0.93
C CYS A 411 10.98 9.24 -0.02
N CYS A 412 10.36 10.00 0.89
CA CYS A 412 9.15 9.60 1.60
C CYS A 412 8.23 10.82 1.78
N TRP A 413 6.98 10.59 2.15
CA TRP A 413 5.96 11.64 2.24
C TRP A 413 5.19 11.56 3.55
N GLY A 414 4.87 12.72 4.10
CA GLY A 414 3.99 12.87 5.24
C GLY A 414 2.92 13.91 4.97
N GLY A 415 1.70 13.65 5.42
CA GLY A 415 0.59 14.56 5.20
C GLY A 415 -0.63 14.21 6.06
N GLY A 416 -1.68 15.00 5.93
CA GLY A 416 -2.92 14.85 6.69
C GLY A 416 -4.13 15.43 5.97
N GLY A 417 -5.31 15.14 6.48
CA GLY A 417 -6.57 15.67 5.97
C GLY A 417 -6.82 17.07 6.50
N ILE A 418 -6.78 18.06 5.62
CA ILE A 418 -7.02 19.45 5.95
C ILE A 418 -8.51 19.75 5.88
N VAL A 419 -9.07 20.27 6.94
CA VAL A 419 -10.47 20.66 7.12
C VAL A 419 -10.61 22.13 7.52
N ALA A 420 -11.83 22.63 7.65
CA ALA A 420 -12.08 24.05 7.90
C ALA A 420 -11.45 24.60 9.19
N ASP A 421 -11.35 23.78 10.24
CA ASP A 421 -10.80 24.11 11.55
C ASP A 421 -9.35 23.65 11.74
N SER A 422 -8.67 23.20 10.67
CA SER A 422 -7.26 22.82 10.71
C SER A 422 -6.37 24.04 11.01
N GLU A 423 -5.40 23.87 11.92
CA GLU A 423 -4.37 24.86 12.21
C GLU A 423 -3.06 24.47 11.54
N TRP A 424 -2.50 25.34 10.70
CA TRP A 424 -1.37 24.98 9.85
C TRP A 424 -0.14 24.48 10.63
N GLN A 425 0.13 25.02 11.84
CA GLN A 425 1.25 24.58 12.67
C GLN A 425 1.07 23.12 13.12
N SER A 426 -0.16 22.77 13.51
CA SER A 426 -0.52 21.42 13.94
C SER A 426 -0.41 20.44 12.79
N GLU A 427 -0.92 20.80 11.61
CA GLU A 427 -0.87 19.96 10.40
C GLU A 427 0.56 19.78 9.89
N TYR A 428 1.38 20.86 9.92
CA TYR A 428 2.79 20.80 9.58
C TYR A 428 3.54 19.83 10.51
N GLN A 429 3.34 19.97 11.82
CA GLN A 429 3.97 19.09 12.80
C GLN A 429 3.47 17.63 12.66
N GLU A 430 2.21 17.44 12.36
CA GLU A 430 1.63 16.10 12.13
C GLU A 430 2.26 15.42 10.91
N SER A 431 2.46 16.16 9.80
CA SER A 431 3.08 15.63 8.59
C SER A 431 4.50 15.09 8.85
N ILE A 432 5.27 15.78 9.70
CA ILE A 432 6.62 15.36 10.14
C ILE A 432 6.51 14.16 11.09
N THR A 433 5.63 14.22 12.08
CA THR A 433 5.46 13.19 13.11
C THR A 433 5.10 11.83 12.50
N LYS A 434 4.26 11.83 11.46
CA LYS A 434 3.83 10.61 10.76
C LYS A 434 4.98 9.85 10.10
N VAL A 435 6.04 10.53 9.70
CA VAL A 435 7.21 9.92 9.05
C VAL A 435 8.46 9.88 9.93
N LYS A 436 8.40 10.49 11.11
CA LYS A 436 9.56 10.62 11.99
C LYS A 436 10.29 9.31 12.26
N VAL A 437 9.56 8.24 12.53
CA VAL A 437 10.17 6.92 12.75
C VAL A 437 10.97 6.44 11.53
N LEU A 438 10.50 6.75 10.31
CA LEU A 438 11.19 6.38 9.07
C LEU A 438 12.47 7.22 8.90
N LEU A 439 12.34 8.55 9.10
CA LEU A 439 13.49 9.49 9.00
C LEU A 439 14.58 9.15 10.02
N ASP A 440 14.19 8.97 11.28
CA ASP A 440 15.12 8.63 12.38
C ASP A 440 15.82 7.29 12.13
N THR A 441 15.09 6.28 11.60
CA THR A 441 15.66 4.97 11.29
C THR A 441 16.70 5.07 10.20
N LEU A 442 16.39 5.75 9.08
CA LEU A 442 17.35 5.92 7.98
C LEU A 442 18.58 6.74 8.39
N GLN A 443 18.40 7.74 9.25
CA GLN A 443 19.50 8.57 9.73
C GLN A 443 20.51 7.81 10.60
N ASN A 444 20.08 6.70 11.20
CA ASN A 444 20.91 5.89 12.10
C ASN A 444 21.50 4.64 11.41
N LEU A 445 21.33 4.47 10.11
CA LEU A 445 21.98 3.45 9.30
C LEU A 445 23.35 3.91 8.79
#